data_07935b62236c7646c4c0db81e6501614
#
_entry.id   07935b62236c7646c4c0db81e6501614
#
_cell.length_a   1.000
_cell.length_b   1.000
_cell.length_c   1.000
_cell.angle_alpha   90.00
_cell.angle_beta   90.00
_cell.angle_gamma   90.00
#
_symmetry.space_group_name_H-M   'P 1'
#
loop_
_entity.id
_entity.type
_entity.pdbx_description
1 polymer ?
#
loop_
_entity_poly.entity_id
_entity_poly.type
_entity_poly.pdbx_seq_one_letter_code
_entity_poly.pdbx_strand_id
1 'polypeptide(L)'
;MNILILEDEPFIAYELKRTLRKIGYSNCNVFKSYENAKRSLTINLPNIAFIDIQLAGKQTGLNFAEDCKKIGIPFIITTSFTDETIIKKAIKHSPIAYIVKPYKQGEILAALTLYKQKLEESLYITITDGKKTYSIITNEVLYLEADTPYINIHTTNRIITIRDSLTNIVSIFNSESIIRVHKSYAVSLKKINSQGITFLEINNVKIPISKKYYSP
;
A
#
# COMPACT_ATOMS: atom_id res chain seq x y z
N MET A 1 15.58 -3.01 0.20
CA MET A 1 14.50 -2.02 0.16
C MET A 1 14.95 -0.88 -0.74
N ASN A 2 14.16 -0.54 -1.77
CA ASN A 2 14.40 0.57 -2.69
C ASN A 2 13.69 1.83 -2.15
N ILE A 3 14.44 2.90 -1.87
CA ILE A 3 13.93 4.15 -1.31
C ILE A 3 14.04 5.26 -2.35
N LEU A 4 12.94 5.96 -2.61
CA LEU A 4 12.94 7.18 -3.39
C LEU A 4 13.05 8.38 -2.45
N ILE A 5 13.90 9.35 -2.79
CA ILE A 5 14.02 10.63 -2.10
C ILE A 5 13.71 11.72 -3.12
N LEU A 6 12.64 12.47 -2.88
CA LEU A 6 12.29 13.66 -3.66
C LEU A 6 12.66 14.90 -2.85
N GLU A 7 13.76 15.54 -3.21
CA GLU A 7 14.38 16.65 -2.51
C GLU A 7 15.22 17.45 -3.51
N ASP A 8 14.96 18.73 -3.68
CA ASP A 8 15.67 19.58 -4.63
C ASP A 8 16.95 20.18 -4.08
N GLU A 9 17.09 20.30 -2.74
CA GLU A 9 18.30 20.76 -2.08
C GLU A 9 19.35 19.64 -1.96
N PRO A 10 20.50 19.72 -2.68
CA PRO A 10 21.47 18.61 -2.73
C PRO A 10 22.07 18.24 -1.37
N PHE A 11 22.28 19.25 -0.50
CA PHE A 11 22.84 19.03 0.82
C PHE A 11 21.87 18.26 1.72
N ILE A 12 20.61 18.63 1.72
CA ILE A 12 19.55 17.97 2.50
C ILE A 12 19.33 16.54 2.02
N ALA A 13 19.26 16.35 0.69
CA ALA A 13 19.17 15.01 0.09
C ALA A 13 20.36 14.11 0.47
N TYR A 14 21.56 14.67 0.48
CA TYR A 14 22.78 13.96 0.90
C TYR A 14 22.72 13.54 2.38
N GLU A 15 22.32 14.45 3.28
CA GLU A 15 22.19 14.18 4.71
C GLU A 15 21.15 13.09 4.98
N LEU A 16 19.99 13.12 4.31
CA LEU A 16 18.98 12.07 4.43
C LEU A 16 19.54 10.72 3.93
N LYS A 17 20.16 10.71 2.75
CA LYS A 17 20.76 9.49 2.19
C LYS A 17 21.88 8.94 3.07
N ARG A 18 22.70 9.79 3.66
CA ARG A 18 23.75 9.40 4.62
C ARG A 18 23.15 8.77 5.87
N THR A 19 22.09 9.37 6.42
CA THR A 19 21.41 8.87 7.62
C THR A 19 20.74 7.52 7.34
N LEU A 20 20.07 7.38 6.20
CA LEU A 20 19.49 6.10 5.76
C LEU A 20 20.55 5.00 5.64
N ARG A 21 21.73 5.31 5.07
CA ARG A 21 22.84 4.35 5.00
C ARG A 21 23.35 3.90 6.37
N LYS A 22 23.46 4.80 7.33
CA LYS A 22 23.89 4.49 8.70
C LYS A 22 22.95 3.51 9.41
N ILE A 23 21.67 3.53 9.06
CA ILE A 23 20.66 2.60 9.60
C ILE A 23 20.37 1.40 8.69
N GLY A 24 21.27 1.14 7.71
CA GLY A 24 21.26 -0.08 6.92
C GLY A 24 20.52 0.00 5.56
N TYR A 25 20.13 1.20 5.11
CA TYR A 25 19.43 1.38 3.82
C TYR A 25 20.33 2.07 2.80
N SER A 26 20.98 1.28 1.91
CA SER A 26 21.92 1.79 0.90
C SER A 26 21.29 2.09 -0.45
N ASN A 27 20.18 1.43 -0.81
CA ASN A 27 19.52 1.61 -2.11
C ASN A 27 18.57 2.81 -2.06
N CYS A 28 19.13 4.02 -2.21
CA CYS A 28 18.40 5.28 -2.17
C CYS A 28 18.64 6.07 -3.47
N ASN A 29 17.56 6.35 -4.18
CA ASN A 29 17.55 7.13 -5.42
C ASN A 29 17.01 8.53 -5.14
N VAL A 30 17.81 9.56 -5.46
CA VAL A 30 17.48 10.97 -5.22
C VAL A 30 16.99 11.61 -6.52
N PHE A 31 15.88 12.31 -6.44
CA PHE A 31 15.29 13.10 -7.51
C PHE A 31 15.08 14.54 -7.05
N LYS A 32 15.45 15.50 -7.89
CA LYS A 32 15.41 16.93 -7.59
C LYS A 32 14.14 17.62 -8.05
N SER A 33 13.30 16.95 -8.83
CA SER A 33 12.05 17.51 -9.34
C SER A 33 10.95 16.48 -9.39
N TYR A 34 9.72 16.96 -9.32
CA TYR A 34 8.51 16.16 -9.47
C TYR A 34 8.54 15.32 -10.75
N GLU A 35 8.90 15.93 -11.90
CA GLU A 35 8.87 15.29 -13.21
C GLU A 35 9.83 14.10 -13.29
N ASN A 36 11.04 14.26 -12.75
CA ASN A 36 12.04 13.19 -12.71
C ASN A 36 11.61 12.05 -11.78
N ALA A 37 11.09 12.39 -10.60
CA ALA A 37 10.56 11.39 -9.67
C ALA A 37 9.38 10.62 -10.30
N LYS A 38 8.43 11.32 -10.91
CA LYS A 38 7.27 10.71 -11.58
C LYS A 38 7.68 9.78 -12.72
N ARG A 39 8.63 10.21 -13.55
CA ARG A 39 9.17 9.36 -14.64
C ARG A 39 9.82 8.09 -14.10
N SER A 40 10.49 8.15 -12.94
CA SER A 40 11.13 6.97 -12.35
C SER A 40 10.13 5.90 -11.94
N LEU A 41 8.89 6.27 -11.59
CA LEU A 41 7.83 5.32 -11.21
C LEU A 41 7.41 4.39 -12.36
N THR A 42 7.62 4.79 -13.61
CA THR A 42 7.33 3.93 -14.78
C THR A 42 8.43 2.89 -15.04
N ILE A 43 9.60 3.06 -14.43
CA ILE A 43 10.77 2.19 -14.63
C ILE A 43 10.92 1.21 -13.47
N ASN A 44 10.89 1.71 -12.25
CA ASN A 44 11.09 0.90 -11.04
C ASN A 44 10.38 1.52 -9.85
N LEU A 45 9.36 0.84 -9.33
CA LEU A 45 8.61 1.31 -8.18
C LEU A 45 9.45 1.22 -6.90
N PRO A 46 9.51 2.30 -6.09
CA PRO A 46 10.13 2.26 -4.79
C PRO A 46 9.25 1.50 -3.78
N ASN A 47 9.88 0.95 -2.75
CA ASN A 47 9.15 0.38 -1.61
C ASN A 47 8.55 1.47 -0.72
N ILE A 48 9.22 2.62 -0.64
CA ILE A 48 8.80 3.80 0.13
C ILE A 48 9.43 5.06 -0.46
N ALA A 49 8.74 6.20 -0.37
CA ALA A 49 9.26 7.49 -0.77
C ALA A 49 9.41 8.44 0.42
N PHE A 50 10.49 9.22 0.47
CA PHE A 50 10.65 10.41 1.29
C PHE A 50 10.41 11.61 0.38
N ILE A 51 9.48 12.47 0.76
CA ILE A 51 8.97 13.54 -0.11
C ILE A 51 9.05 14.88 0.61
N ASP A 52 9.91 15.79 0.13
CA ASP A 52 9.84 17.18 0.56
C ASP A 52 8.58 17.84 0.00
N ILE A 53 7.88 18.60 0.84
CA ILE A 53 6.70 19.37 0.42
C ILE A 53 7.10 20.50 -0.53
N GLN A 54 8.20 21.21 -0.22
CA GLN A 54 8.71 22.31 -1.02
C GLN A 54 9.70 21.80 -2.07
N LEU A 55 9.36 22.04 -3.32
CA LEU A 55 10.24 21.79 -4.45
C LEU A 55 10.31 23.05 -5.29
N ALA A 56 11.47 23.32 -5.86
CA ALA A 56 11.59 24.34 -6.89
C ALA A 56 10.74 23.94 -8.11
N GLY A 57 9.83 24.82 -8.53
CA GLY A 57 9.00 24.60 -9.72
C GLY A 57 7.50 24.79 -9.49
N LYS A 58 6.70 24.39 -10.50
CA LYS A 58 5.24 24.54 -10.47
C LYS A 58 4.54 23.43 -9.66
N GLN A 59 5.15 22.25 -9.59
CA GLN A 59 4.61 21.09 -8.87
C GLN A 59 5.27 20.97 -7.51
N THR A 60 4.48 20.67 -6.51
CA THR A 60 4.93 20.48 -5.13
C THR A 60 5.13 19.01 -4.79
N GLY A 61 5.80 18.73 -3.68
CA GLY A 61 5.88 17.37 -3.17
C GLY A 61 4.51 16.75 -2.85
N LEU A 62 3.50 17.57 -2.50
CA LEU A 62 2.15 17.08 -2.27
C LEU A 62 1.49 16.51 -3.54
N ASN A 63 1.81 17.05 -4.72
CA ASN A 63 1.36 16.46 -5.99
C ASN A 63 1.97 15.07 -6.19
N PHE A 64 3.26 14.90 -5.85
CA PHE A 64 3.91 13.59 -5.90
C PHE A 64 3.37 12.62 -4.86
N ALA A 65 3.06 13.09 -3.65
CA ALA A 65 2.41 12.30 -2.61
C ALA A 65 1.04 11.78 -3.07
N GLU A 66 0.28 12.60 -3.81
CA GLU A 66 -1.00 12.16 -4.39
C GLU A 66 -0.79 11.07 -5.47
N ASP A 67 0.21 11.22 -6.34
CA ASP A 67 0.54 10.18 -7.32
C ASP A 67 0.98 8.88 -6.63
N CYS A 68 1.84 8.95 -5.60
CA CYS A 68 2.22 7.79 -4.80
C CYS A 68 1.01 7.09 -4.18
N LYS A 69 0.07 7.88 -3.60
CA LYS A 69 -1.17 7.34 -3.02
C LYS A 69 -2.02 6.60 -4.06
N LYS A 70 -2.19 7.16 -5.27
CA LYS A 70 -2.97 6.54 -6.35
C LYS A 70 -2.44 5.18 -6.78
N ILE A 71 -1.13 4.97 -6.70
CA ILE A 71 -0.47 3.71 -7.11
C ILE A 71 -0.04 2.84 -5.93
N GLY A 72 -0.46 3.20 -4.70
CA GLY A 72 -0.22 2.41 -3.50
C GLY A 72 1.23 2.42 -2.99
N ILE A 73 2.03 3.45 -3.34
CA ILE A 73 3.38 3.62 -2.79
C ILE A 73 3.31 4.33 -1.44
N PRO A 74 3.74 3.70 -0.34
CA PRO A 74 3.82 4.34 0.95
C PRO A 74 4.87 5.46 0.95
N PHE A 75 4.60 6.54 1.69
CA PHE A 75 5.51 7.67 1.72
C PHE A 75 5.56 8.36 3.08
N ILE A 76 6.68 9.02 3.32
CA ILE A 76 6.98 9.88 4.47
C ILE A 76 7.12 11.29 3.93
N ILE A 77 6.45 12.23 4.55
CA ILE A 77 6.60 13.66 4.24
C ILE A 77 7.78 14.21 5.02
N THR A 78 8.62 14.98 4.35
CA THR A 78 9.71 15.75 4.97
C THR A 78 9.52 17.23 4.66
N THR A 79 9.86 18.12 5.60
CA THR A 79 9.63 19.56 5.42
C THR A 79 10.37 20.41 6.42
N SER A 80 10.65 21.64 6.05
CA SER A 80 11.12 22.68 6.98
C SER A 80 9.97 23.41 7.68
N PHE A 81 8.71 23.16 7.28
CA PHE A 81 7.57 23.85 7.87
C PHE A 81 7.06 23.19 9.13
N THR A 82 6.76 24.05 10.12
CA THR A 82 6.02 23.70 11.33
C THR A 82 4.61 24.29 11.33
N ASP A 83 4.19 24.95 10.24
CA ASP A 83 2.87 25.57 10.13
C ASP A 83 1.77 24.51 10.12
N GLU A 84 0.81 24.68 11.02
CA GLU A 84 -0.30 23.74 11.22
C GLU A 84 -1.17 23.57 9.98
N THR A 85 -1.31 24.59 9.15
CA THR A 85 -2.12 24.53 7.92
C THR A 85 -1.48 23.66 6.87
N ILE A 86 -0.16 23.68 6.75
CA ILE A 86 0.62 22.83 5.84
C ILE A 86 0.59 21.40 6.33
N ILE A 87 0.79 21.18 7.63
CA ILE A 87 0.69 19.86 8.26
C ILE A 87 -0.68 19.23 8.01
N LYS A 88 -1.76 19.97 8.24
CA LYS A 88 -3.13 19.49 7.99
C LYS A 88 -3.37 19.12 6.52
N LYS A 89 -2.80 19.86 5.57
CA LYS A 89 -2.87 19.51 4.14
C LYS A 89 -2.08 18.21 3.84
N ALA A 90 -0.88 18.08 4.37
CA ALA A 90 -0.03 16.90 4.17
C ALA A 90 -0.66 15.62 4.74
N ILE A 91 -1.27 15.68 5.93
CA ILE A 91 -1.92 14.55 6.60
C ILE A 91 -3.11 14.01 5.79
N LYS A 92 -3.82 14.85 5.01
CA LYS A 92 -4.92 14.39 4.13
C LYS A 92 -4.49 13.38 3.07
N HIS A 93 -3.20 13.37 2.71
CA HIS A 93 -2.64 12.38 1.80
C HIS A 93 -2.30 11.05 2.48
N SER A 94 -2.49 10.94 3.81
CA SER A 94 -2.25 9.72 4.62
C SER A 94 -0.78 9.24 4.58
N PRO A 95 0.22 10.11 4.83
CA PRO A 95 1.61 9.68 4.92
C PRO A 95 1.80 8.71 6.11
N ILE A 96 2.84 7.89 6.05
CA ILE A 96 3.23 7.02 7.18
C ILE A 96 3.73 7.85 8.35
N ALA A 97 4.51 8.89 8.05
CA ALA A 97 5.04 9.82 9.03
C ALA A 97 5.26 11.19 8.39
N TYR A 98 5.41 12.18 9.27
CA TYR A 98 5.78 13.56 8.96
C TYR A 98 7.05 13.90 9.74
N ILE A 99 8.12 14.27 9.05
CA ILE A 99 9.43 14.57 9.67
C ILE A 99 9.81 16.01 9.37
N VAL A 100 10.16 16.75 10.41
CA VAL A 100 10.63 18.13 10.30
C VAL A 100 12.15 18.15 10.13
N LYS A 101 12.63 18.95 9.17
CA LYS A 101 14.07 19.19 8.97
C LYS A 101 14.61 20.13 10.08
N PRO A 102 15.84 19.95 10.59
CA PRO A 102 16.86 18.96 10.18
C PRO A 102 16.57 17.56 10.70
N TYR A 103 16.93 16.54 9.92
CA TYR A 103 16.62 15.14 10.22
C TYR A 103 17.37 14.62 11.44
N LYS A 104 16.65 14.02 12.38
CA LYS A 104 17.22 13.22 13.45
C LYS A 104 17.16 11.75 13.09
N GLN A 105 18.25 11.01 13.31
CA GLN A 105 18.32 9.59 12.98
C GLN A 105 17.20 8.78 13.64
N GLY A 106 16.85 9.10 14.89
CA GLY A 106 15.77 8.43 15.63
C GLY A 106 14.39 8.63 14.98
N GLU A 107 14.10 9.81 14.42
CA GLU A 107 12.82 10.09 13.75
C GLU A 107 12.69 9.30 12.44
N ILE A 108 13.78 9.22 11.66
CA ILE A 108 13.81 8.39 10.44
C ILE A 108 13.65 6.91 10.77
N LEU A 109 14.34 6.44 11.83
CA LEU A 109 14.23 5.05 12.28
C LEU A 109 12.80 4.73 12.75
N ALA A 110 12.17 5.61 13.53
CA ALA A 110 10.80 5.47 13.99
C ALA A 110 9.82 5.41 12.81
N ALA A 111 9.95 6.32 11.83
CA ALA A 111 9.10 6.35 10.64
C ALA A 111 9.23 5.06 9.79
N LEU A 112 10.45 4.54 9.62
CA LEU A 112 10.67 3.28 8.92
C LEU A 112 10.19 2.06 9.72
N THR A 113 10.21 2.13 11.05
CA THR A 113 9.64 1.10 11.90
C THR A 113 8.11 1.06 11.74
N LEU A 114 7.44 2.22 11.77
CA LEU A 114 6.01 2.32 11.49
C LEU A 114 5.65 1.78 10.09
N TYR A 115 6.48 2.07 9.08
CA TYR A 115 6.31 1.49 7.75
C TYR A 115 6.35 -0.02 7.77
N LYS A 116 7.35 -0.61 8.45
CA LYS A 116 7.49 -2.08 8.56
C LYS A 116 6.32 -2.71 9.29
N GLN A 117 5.90 -2.14 10.42
CA GLN A 117 4.72 -2.60 11.16
C GLN A 117 3.46 -2.60 10.27
N LYS A 118 3.22 -1.50 9.57
CA LYS A 118 2.07 -1.39 8.65
C LYS A 118 2.15 -2.40 7.50
N LEU A 119 3.35 -2.69 7.01
CA LEU A 119 3.58 -3.73 6.01
C LEU A 119 3.28 -5.12 6.58
N GLU A 120 3.76 -5.43 7.79
CA GLU A 120 3.50 -6.69 8.49
C GLU A 120 2.01 -6.86 8.80
N GLU A 121 1.33 -5.84 9.30
CA GLU A 121 -0.13 -5.85 9.52
C GLU A 121 -0.90 -6.10 8.22
N SER A 122 -0.41 -5.63 7.08
CA SER A 122 -1.01 -5.90 5.77
C SER A 122 -0.76 -7.31 5.25
N LEU A 123 0.23 -8.03 5.79
CA LEU A 123 0.55 -9.40 5.39
C LEU A 123 -0.41 -10.42 5.97
N TYR A 124 -0.99 -10.15 7.14
CA TYR A 124 -1.85 -11.09 7.83
C TYR A 124 -3.18 -10.44 8.21
N ILE A 125 -4.24 -11.21 8.07
CA ILE A 125 -5.52 -10.93 8.71
C ILE A 125 -5.82 -12.03 9.72
N THR A 126 -6.53 -11.65 10.78
CA THR A 126 -6.98 -12.60 11.80
C THR A 126 -8.49 -12.68 11.76
N ILE A 127 -9.03 -13.88 11.59
CA ILE A 127 -10.47 -14.13 11.60
C ILE A 127 -10.78 -15.15 12.68
N THR A 128 -11.75 -14.83 13.54
CA THR A 128 -12.18 -15.73 14.62
C THR A 128 -13.54 -16.32 14.26
N ASP A 129 -13.63 -17.65 14.27
CA ASP A 129 -14.86 -18.42 14.12
C ASP A 129 -15.10 -19.20 15.42
N GLY A 130 -16.00 -18.67 16.25
CA GLY A 130 -16.28 -19.24 17.56
C GLY A 130 -15.03 -19.31 18.46
N LYS A 131 -14.49 -20.55 18.68
CA LYS A 131 -13.31 -20.77 19.52
C LYS A 131 -12.00 -20.83 18.73
N LYS A 132 -12.06 -20.81 17.40
CA LYS A 132 -10.87 -20.93 16.55
C LYS A 132 -10.51 -19.57 15.95
N THR A 133 -9.24 -19.25 15.99
CA THR A 133 -8.68 -18.05 15.36
C THR A 133 -7.75 -18.50 14.23
N TYR A 134 -8.00 -17.95 13.04
CA TYR A 134 -7.21 -18.20 11.84
C TYR A 134 -6.38 -16.99 11.51
N SER A 135 -5.06 -17.16 11.41
CA SER A 135 -4.16 -16.18 10.80
C SER A 135 -3.98 -16.52 9.33
N ILE A 136 -4.33 -15.60 8.46
CA ILE A 136 -4.37 -15.79 7.01
C ILE A 136 -3.41 -14.78 6.36
N ILE A 137 -2.47 -15.29 5.58
CA ILE A 137 -1.58 -14.45 4.80
C ILE A 137 -2.38 -13.85 3.63
N THR A 138 -2.57 -12.54 3.66
CA THR A 138 -3.42 -11.84 2.67
C THR A 138 -2.97 -12.05 1.24
N ASN A 139 -1.65 -12.10 1.03
CA ASN A 139 -1.08 -12.31 -0.30
C ASN A 139 -1.25 -13.75 -0.85
N GLU A 140 -1.59 -14.70 0.01
CA GLU A 140 -1.91 -16.07 -0.41
C GLU A 140 -3.38 -16.25 -0.81
N VAL A 141 -4.25 -15.32 -0.45
CA VAL A 141 -5.67 -15.42 -0.78
C VAL A 141 -5.89 -15.21 -2.27
N LEU A 142 -6.55 -16.18 -2.88
CA LEU A 142 -6.93 -16.20 -4.29
C LEU A 142 -8.32 -15.59 -4.48
N TYR A 143 -9.32 -16.18 -3.81
CA TYR A 143 -10.69 -15.72 -3.84
C TYR A 143 -11.48 -16.23 -2.63
N LEU A 144 -12.64 -15.65 -2.41
CA LEU A 144 -13.61 -16.02 -1.38
C LEU A 144 -14.86 -16.53 -2.07
N GLU A 145 -15.42 -17.63 -1.57
CA GLU A 145 -16.64 -18.25 -2.06
C GLU A 145 -17.66 -18.40 -0.95
N ALA A 146 -18.86 -17.87 -1.16
CA ALA A 146 -19.96 -18.06 -0.22
C ALA A 146 -20.65 -19.42 -0.45
N ASP A 147 -20.61 -20.24 0.58
CA ASP A 147 -21.33 -21.52 0.69
C ASP A 147 -22.15 -21.48 1.98
N THR A 148 -23.27 -20.75 1.91
CA THR A 148 -24.08 -20.37 3.07
C THR A 148 -24.45 -21.57 3.95
N PRO A 149 -24.18 -21.55 5.27
CA PRO A 149 -23.80 -20.38 6.10
C PRO A 149 -22.28 -20.14 6.23
N TYR A 150 -21.48 -20.73 5.37
CA TYR A 150 -20.02 -20.67 5.44
C TYR A 150 -19.44 -19.82 4.32
N ILE A 151 -18.21 -19.37 4.53
CA ILE A 151 -17.34 -18.77 3.53
C ILE A 151 -16.08 -19.62 3.42
N ASN A 152 -15.77 -20.05 2.18
CA ASN A 152 -14.54 -20.72 1.84
C ASN A 152 -13.52 -19.69 1.36
N ILE A 153 -12.43 -19.53 2.10
CA ILE A 153 -11.29 -18.68 1.75
C ILE A 153 -10.28 -19.57 1.03
N HIS A 154 -10.22 -19.44 -0.29
CA HIS A 154 -9.28 -20.18 -1.12
C HIS A 154 -7.93 -19.48 -1.11
N THR A 155 -6.90 -20.16 -0.62
CA THR A 155 -5.52 -19.68 -0.64
C THR A 155 -4.67 -20.52 -1.59
N THR A 156 -3.44 -20.11 -1.83
CA THR A 156 -2.50 -20.88 -2.66
C THR A 156 -2.22 -22.28 -2.11
N ASN A 157 -2.39 -22.51 -0.79
CA ASN A 157 -1.97 -23.73 -0.12
C ASN A 157 -3.12 -24.54 0.48
N ARG A 158 -4.24 -23.89 0.82
CA ARG A 158 -5.37 -24.54 1.52
C ARG A 158 -6.66 -23.76 1.36
N ILE A 159 -7.78 -24.41 1.70
CA ILE A 159 -9.08 -23.77 1.88
C ILE A 159 -9.35 -23.63 3.37
N ILE A 160 -9.80 -22.46 3.80
CA ILE A 160 -10.21 -22.18 5.17
C ILE A 160 -11.69 -21.87 5.15
N THR A 161 -12.49 -22.71 5.82
CA THR A 161 -13.94 -22.54 5.91
C THR A 161 -14.30 -21.88 7.24
N ILE A 162 -15.06 -20.78 7.19
CA ILE A 162 -15.45 -19.96 8.34
C ILE A 162 -16.95 -19.70 8.28
N ARG A 163 -17.62 -19.78 9.41
CA ARG A 163 -19.06 -19.46 9.48
C ARG A 163 -19.23 -17.96 9.61
N ASP A 164 -19.52 -17.31 8.48
CA ASP A 164 -19.72 -15.85 8.41
C ASP A 164 -20.41 -15.47 7.10
N SER A 165 -20.68 -14.18 6.88
CA SER A 165 -21.15 -13.61 5.63
C SER A 165 -20.01 -13.14 4.75
N LEU A 166 -20.16 -13.24 3.42
CA LEU A 166 -19.16 -12.73 2.48
C LEU A 166 -18.90 -11.23 2.67
N THR A 167 -19.93 -10.47 3.00
CA THR A 167 -19.81 -9.02 3.25
C THR A 167 -18.93 -8.72 4.45
N ASN A 168 -19.10 -9.47 5.54
CA ASN A 168 -18.30 -9.30 6.74
C ASN A 168 -16.84 -9.70 6.50
N ILE A 169 -16.62 -10.86 5.90
CA ILE A 169 -15.24 -11.31 5.60
C ILE A 169 -14.53 -10.33 4.64
N VAL A 170 -15.19 -9.85 3.58
CA VAL A 170 -14.61 -8.86 2.67
C VAL A 170 -14.23 -7.57 3.39
N SER A 171 -15.01 -7.13 4.38
CA SER A 171 -14.71 -5.90 5.15
C SER A 171 -13.46 -6.00 6.03
N ILE A 172 -13.03 -7.21 6.39
CA ILE A 172 -11.80 -7.46 7.17
C ILE A 172 -10.56 -7.28 6.27
N PHE A 173 -10.69 -7.58 4.97
CA PHE A 173 -9.63 -7.34 4.01
C PHE A 173 -9.57 -5.86 3.63
N ASN A 174 -8.37 -5.36 3.32
CA ASN A 174 -8.25 -4.04 2.73
C ASN A 174 -8.97 -4.02 1.37
N SER A 175 -9.86 -3.04 1.15
CA SER A 175 -10.65 -2.87 -0.07
C SER A 175 -9.83 -2.82 -1.37
N GLU A 176 -8.53 -2.51 -1.26
CA GLU A 176 -7.61 -2.49 -2.41
C GLU A 176 -7.07 -3.89 -2.78
N SER A 177 -7.24 -4.89 -1.92
CA SER A 177 -6.68 -6.23 -2.13
C SER A 177 -7.73 -7.26 -2.56
N ILE A 178 -8.93 -7.21 -1.96
CA ILE A 178 -10.03 -8.14 -2.23
C ILE A 178 -11.29 -7.35 -2.59
N ILE A 179 -11.86 -7.62 -3.74
CA ILE A 179 -13.10 -6.98 -4.18
C ILE A 179 -14.22 -8.01 -4.41
N ARG A 180 -15.44 -7.60 -4.09
CA ARG A 180 -16.61 -8.41 -4.40
C ARG A 180 -16.95 -8.31 -5.89
N VAL A 181 -17.07 -9.42 -6.56
CA VAL A 181 -17.35 -9.52 -8.03
C VAL A 181 -18.69 -10.17 -8.33
N HIS A 182 -19.26 -10.89 -7.37
CA HIS A 182 -20.54 -11.60 -7.49
C HIS A 182 -21.26 -11.65 -6.14
N LYS A 183 -22.55 -12.04 -6.13
CA LYS A 183 -23.29 -12.27 -4.86
C LYS A 183 -22.59 -13.30 -3.95
N SER A 184 -21.90 -14.27 -4.56
CA SER A 184 -21.22 -15.37 -3.85
C SER A 184 -19.69 -15.35 -3.97
N TYR A 185 -19.07 -14.38 -4.66
CA TYR A 185 -17.63 -14.37 -4.86
C TYR A 185 -17.00 -12.99 -4.63
N ALA A 186 -15.83 -13.01 -4.01
CA ALA A 186 -14.89 -11.90 -3.95
C ALA A 186 -13.49 -12.40 -4.33
N VAL A 187 -12.68 -11.58 -5.00
CA VAL A 187 -11.42 -11.99 -5.60
C VAL A 187 -10.27 -11.07 -5.23
N SER A 188 -9.06 -11.63 -5.16
CA SER A 188 -7.83 -10.85 -5.09
C SER A 188 -7.51 -10.29 -6.47
N LEU A 189 -7.51 -8.95 -6.60
CA LEU A 189 -7.21 -8.25 -7.86
C LEU A 189 -5.84 -8.65 -8.44
N LYS A 190 -4.86 -8.86 -7.56
CA LYS A 190 -3.49 -9.21 -7.95
C LYS A 190 -3.34 -10.66 -8.44
N LYS A 191 -4.37 -11.49 -8.28
CA LYS A 191 -4.35 -12.92 -8.63
C LYS A 191 -5.18 -13.25 -9.86
N ILE A 192 -5.77 -12.26 -10.52
CA ILE A 192 -6.52 -12.45 -11.77
C ILE A 192 -5.54 -12.79 -12.90
N ASN A 193 -5.70 -13.96 -13.49
CA ASN A 193 -4.90 -14.41 -14.62
C ASN A 193 -5.48 -13.92 -15.96
N SER A 194 -6.81 -13.99 -16.10
CA SER A 194 -7.51 -13.51 -17.28
C SER A 194 -8.93 -13.04 -16.96
N GLN A 195 -9.52 -12.24 -17.85
CA GLN A 195 -10.86 -11.72 -17.70
C GLN A 195 -11.67 -11.98 -18.96
N GLY A 196 -12.80 -12.63 -18.80
CA GLY A 196 -13.84 -12.77 -19.81
C GLY A 196 -14.99 -11.78 -19.59
N ILE A 197 -16.02 -11.88 -20.43
CA ILE A 197 -17.20 -11.00 -20.35
C ILE A 197 -18.03 -11.27 -19.07
N THR A 198 -18.10 -12.54 -18.65
CA THR A 198 -18.95 -12.98 -17.52
C THR A 198 -18.19 -13.68 -16.40
N PHE A 199 -16.88 -13.76 -16.49
CA PHE A 199 -16.05 -14.43 -15.51
C PHE A 199 -14.65 -13.78 -15.38
N LEU A 200 -14.01 -14.01 -14.24
CA LEU A 200 -12.59 -13.83 -14.02
C LEU A 200 -11.94 -15.21 -13.84
N GLU A 201 -10.73 -15.38 -14.32
CA GLU A 201 -9.97 -16.61 -14.15
C GLU A 201 -8.86 -16.42 -13.13
N ILE A 202 -8.84 -17.26 -12.11
CA ILE A 202 -7.81 -17.26 -11.06
C ILE A 202 -7.39 -18.72 -10.85
N ASN A 203 -6.12 -19.00 -11.05
CA ASN A 203 -5.54 -20.33 -10.87
C ASN A 203 -6.34 -21.43 -11.58
N ASN A 204 -6.72 -21.19 -12.85
CA ASN A 204 -7.54 -22.07 -13.70
C ASN A 204 -9.01 -22.25 -13.23
N VAL A 205 -9.47 -21.48 -12.26
CA VAL A 205 -10.86 -21.47 -11.80
C VAL A 205 -11.58 -20.28 -12.42
N LYS A 206 -12.72 -20.54 -13.09
CA LYS A 206 -13.58 -19.48 -13.63
C LYS A 206 -14.58 -19.02 -12.59
N ILE A 207 -14.43 -17.78 -12.12
CA ILE A 207 -15.25 -17.14 -11.09
C ILE A 207 -16.26 -16.22 -11.77
N PRO A 208 -17.57 -16.40 -11.60
CA PRO A 208 -18.57 -15.58 -12.25
C PRO A 208 -18.52 -14.14 -11.75
N ILE A 209 -18.76 -13.18 -12.64
CA ILE A 209 -18.90 -11.76 -12.31
C ILE A 209 -20.33 -11.31 -12.58
N SER A 210 -20.75 -10.27 -11.86
CA SER A 210 -22.06 -9.64 -12.04
C SER A 210 -21.89 -8.14 -12.12
N LYS A 211 -22.52 -7.49 -13.11
CA LYS A 211 -22.51 -6.03 -13.31
C LYS A 211 -22.91 -5.22 -12.08
N LYS A 212 -23.68 -5.83 -11.16
CA LYS A 212 -24.06 -5.20 -9.89
C LYS A 212 -22.86 -4.98 -8.93
N TYR A 213 -21.85 -5.87 -9.01
CA TYR A 213 -20.73 -5.89 -8.06
C TYR A 213 -19.40 -5.52 -8.72
N TYR A 214 -19.26 -5.75 -9.99
CA TYR A 214 -18.01 -5.53 -10.74
C TYR A 214 -18.31 -5.01 -12.14
N SER A 215 -17.75 -3.85 -12.46
CA SER A 215 -17.67 -3.32 -13.83
C SER A 215 -16.19 -3.24 -14.19
N PRO A 216 -15.78 -3.92 -15.26
CA PRO A 216 -14.39 -3.92 -15.73
C PRO A 216 -13.93 -2.55 -16.20
#